data_2a43690f73d96bb641db8f711bc3e836
#
_entry.id   2a43690f73d96bb641db8f711bc3e836
#
_cell.length_a   1.000
_cell.length_b   1.000
_cell.length_c   1.000
_cell.angle_alpha   90.00
_cell.angle_beta   90.00
_cell.angle_gamma   90.00
#
_symmetry.space_group_name_H-M   'P 1'
#
loop_
_entity.id
_entity.type
_entity.pdbx_description
1 polymer ?
#
loop_
_entity_poly.entity_id
_entity_poly.type
_entity_poly.pdbx_seq_one_letter_code
_entity_poly.pdbx_strand_id
1 'polypeptide(L)'
;MREVAWVFEAWNSGLPVEERSEGQAPLPWEIEVEPERLFQDEVRVIQVPHTSVLKSCHRCFGVGTNFCNECKGKGWIRCLHCHGDGFTADSEYRERCFYCRASNHGYGRMDCNKCRATGKMGCPQCENSGLIICYIQLTVTWKVNSSEFILERTGLPRKLISEVSGEIVFNEQNSIVGPISDFPEEAMVNASNRLIKKHHRLYADQYIICQRQRIRVVPVALIKYTWKGHDGEFFVYGIEKKVHAPDYPQTCCWGCIII
;
A
#
# COMPACT_ATOMS: atom_id res chain seq x y z
N MET A 1 0.77 1.98 -15.15
CA MET A 1 0.65 3.44 -14.94
C MET A 1 1.98 3.97 -14.44
N ARG A 2 2.41 5.16 -14.88
CA ARG A 2 3.64 5.81 -14.43
C ARG A 2 3.29 7.17 -13.83
N GLU A 3 3.73 7.41 -12.60
CA GLU A 3 3.49 8.65 -11.88
C GLU A 3 4.84 9.25 -11.44
N VAL A 4 4.97 10.56 -11.53
CA VAL A 4 6.19 11.27 -11.18
C VAL A 4 5.92 12.25 -10.06
N ALA A 5 6.77 12.24 -9.04
CA ALA A 5 6.66 13.14 -7.90
C ALA A 5 8.04 13.65 -7.45
N TRP A 6 8.09 14.87 -6.90
CA TRP A 6 9.26 15.35 -6.18
C TRP A 6 9.29 14.76 -4.77
N VAL A 7 10.46 14.25 -4.37
CA VAL A 7 10.71 13.74 -3.01
C VAL A 7 11.75 14.62 -2.35
N PHE A 8 11.56 14.87 -1.04
CA PHE A 8 12.44 15.69 -0.20
C PHE A 8 12.78 14.89 1.05
N GLU A 9 14.01 14.45 1.17
CA GLU A 9 14.48 13.64 2.31
C GLU A 9 15.59 14.37 3.07
N ALA A 10 15.76 14.02 4.35
CA ALA A 10 16.88 14.50 5.14
C ALA A 10 18.20 13.99 4.51
N TRP A 11 19.15 14.88 4.31
CA TRP A 11 20.46 14.46 3.86
C TRP A 11 21.31 14.02 5.05
N ASN A 12 21.62 12.75 5.10
CA ASN A 12 22.57 12.18 6.05
C ASN A 12 23.94 12.05 5.40
N SER A 13 24.97 12.53 6.05
CA SER A 13 26.34 12.66 5.52
C SER A 13 27.02 11.34 5.06
N GLY A 14 26.32 10.22 5.03
CA GLY A 14 26.78 8.95 4.53
C GLY A 14 26.20 8.52 3.19
N LEU A 15 25.20 9.24 2.66
CA LEU A 15 24.68 8.97 1.33
C LEU A 15 25.51 9.80 0.33
N PRO A 16 26.17 9.16 -0.65
CA PRO A 16 26.82 9.90 -1.72
C PRO A 16 25.72 10.71 -2.42
N VAL A 17 25.81 12.03 -2.34
CA VAL A 17 25.21 12.84 -3.38
C VAL A 17 25.99 12.43 -4.61
N GLU A 18 25.35 11.78 -5.57
CA GLU A 18 25.95 11.64 -6.89
C GLU A 18 26.36 13.06 -7.27
N GLU A 19 27.67 13.34 -7.22
CA GLU A 19 28.23 14.58 -7.74
C GLU A 19 27.60 14.75 -9.08
N ARG A 20 26.95 15.88 -9.32
CA ARG A 20 26.20 16.27 -10.51
C ARG A 20 26.52 15.33 -11.66
N SER A 21 25.82 14.21 -11.77
CA SER A 21 26.07 13.29 -12.85
C SER A 21 25.79 14.10 -14.12
N GLU A 22 26.83 14.35 -14.87
CA GLU A 22 26.80 15.07 -16.15
C GLU A 22 25.89 14.23 -17.07
N GLY A 23 24.62 14.53 -17.08
CA GLY A 23 23.62 13.82 -17.88
C GLY A 23 22.29 14.53 -17.85
N GLN A 24 21.57 14.45 -18.94
CA GLN A 24 20.17 14.88 -18.98
C GLN A 24 19.32 13.83 -18.29
N ALA A 25 18.43 14.25 -17.39
CA ALA A 25 17.47 13.37 -16.76
C ALA A 25 16.61 12.69 -17.84
N PRO A 26 16.50 11.35 -17.84
CA PRO A 26 15.64 10.64 -18.79
C PRO A 26 14.17 10.97 -18.54
N LEU A 27 13.39 10.94 -19.60
CA LEU A 27 11.95 11.08 -19.48
C LEU A 27 11.33 9.83 -18.82
N PRO A 28 10.19 9.95 -18.13
CA PRO A 28 9.61 8.82 -17.40
C PRO A 28 9.33 7.57 -18.25
N TRP A 29 9.13 7.73 -19.54
CA TRP A 29 8.91 6.62 -20.49
C TRP A 29 10.19 6.04 -21.08
N GLU A 30 11.33 6.72 -20.95
CA GLU A 30 12.64 6.23 -21.39
C GLU A 30 13.28 5.30 -20.36
N ILE A 31 12.80 5.33 -19.12
CA ILE A 31 13.27 4.43 -18.07
C ILE A 31 12.71 3.04 -18.33
N GLU A 32 13.58 2.11 -18.71
CA GLU A 32 13.18 0.72 -18.92
C GLU A 32 12.91 0.03 -17.58
N VAL A 33 11.67 -0.39 -17.39
CA VAL A 33 11.23 -1.10 -16.18
C VAL A 33 10.23 -2.16 -16.58
N GLU A 34 10.53 -3.39 -16.18
CA GLU A 34 9.68 -4.55 -16.39
C GLU A 34 9.17 -5.10 -15.05
N PRO A 35 7.97 -5.68 -14.99
CA PRO A 35 7.50 -6.35 -13.79
C PRO A 35 8.32 -7.62 -13.53
N GLU A 36 8.54 -7.96 -12.26
CA GLU A 36 9.25 -9.21 -11.90
C GLU A 36 8.47 -10.45 -12.31
N ARG A 37 7.15 -10.36 -12.20
CA ARG A 37 6.25 -11.45 -12.58
C ARG A 37 5.07 -10.94 -13.38
N LEU A 38 4.80 -11.60 -14.50
CA LEU A 38 3.58 -11.35 -15.26
C LEU A 38 2.35 -11.84 -14.51
N PHE A 39 1.24 -11.15 -14.69
CA PHE A 39 -0.07 -11.47 -14.08
C PHE A 39 -0.09 -11.41 -12.55
N GLN A 40 0.71 -10.51 -11.97
CA GLN A 40 0.64 -10.10 -10.58
C GLN A 40 0.62 -8.58 -10.51
N ASP A 41 -0.13 -8.04 -9.55
CA ASP A 41 -0.10 -6.61 -9.28
C ASP A 41 1.25 -6.26 -8.64
N GLU A 42 1.91 -5.24 -9.16
CA GLU A 42 3.22 -4.80 -8.69
C GLU A 42 3.31 -3.28 -8.71
N VAL A 43 3.97 -2.73 -7.72
CA VAL A 43 4.33 -1.32 -7.67
C VAL A 43 5.82 -1.21 -7.47
N ARG A 44 6.50 -0.49 -8.37
CA ARG A 44 7.94 -0.23 -8.26
C ARG A 44 8.19 1.26 -8.20
N VAL A 45 9.04 1.62 -7.27
CA VAL A 45 9.45 2.99 -7.03
C VAL A 45 10.91 3.13 -7.43
N ILE A 46 11.23 4.10 -8.27
CA ILE A 46 12.55 4.30 -8.84
C ILE A 46 12.91 5.77 -8.70
N GLN A 47 14.10 6.05 -8.22
CA GLN A 47 14.68 7.38 -8.30
C GLN A 47 15.12 7.64 -9.75
N VAL A 48 14.63 8.73 -10.33
CA VAL A 48 15.01 9.11 -11.70
C VAL A 48 16.49 9.54 -11.70
N PRO A 49 17.35 8.91 -12.53
CA PRO A 49 18.76 9.27 -12.61
C PRO A 49 18.97 10.74 -12.94
N HIS A 50 20.05 11.33 -12.47
CA HIS A 50 20.46 12.71 -12.74
C HIS A 50 19.51 13.81 -12.24
N THR A 51 18.60 13.47 -11.29
CA THR A 51 17.63 14.43 -10.73
C THR A 51 17.94 14.85 -9.29
N SER A 52 18.90 14.21 -8.64
CA SER A 52 19.25 14.48 -7.24
C SER A 52 19.96 15.81 -7.08
N VAL A 53 19.44 16.66 -6.22
CA VAL A 53 20.02 17.97 -5.90
C VAL A 53 20.01 18.19 -4.39
N LEU A 54 21.15 18.60 -3.84
CA LEU A 54 21.26 19.01 -2.45
C LEU A 54 20.80 20.45 -2.29
N LYS A 55 19.88 20.70 -1.35
CA LYS A 55 19.34 22.04 -1.07
C LYS A 55 19.32 22.31 0.43
N SER A 56 19.37 23.60 0.78
CA SER A 56 19.10 24.02 2.16
C SER A 56 17.67 23.66 2.55
N CYS A 57 17.50 23.12 3.75
CA CYS A 57 16.19 22.75 4.28
C CYS A 57 15.27 23.99 4.31
N HIS A 58 14.16 23.93 3.61
CA HIS A 58 13.18 25.02 3.54
C HIS A 58 12.48 25.31 4.86
N ARG A 59 12.44 24.33 5.80
CA ARG A 59 11.78 24.47 7.09
C ARG A 59 12.64 25.21 8.12
N CYS A 60 13.95 25.04 8.09
CA CYS A 60 14.88 25.68 9.02
C CYS A 60 15.88 26.63 8.30
N PHE A 61 15.69 26.82 7.00
CA PHE A 61 16.54 27.69 6.17
C PHE A 61 18.05 27.36 6.28
N GLY A 62 18.36 26.07 6.38
CA GLY A 62 19.74 25.58 6.45
C GLY A 62 20.33 25.55 7.88
N VAL A 63 19.63 26.05 8.89
CA VAL A 63 20.15 26.16 10.27
C VAL A 63 20.17 24.81 11.02
N GLY A 64 19.39 23.83 10.61
CA GLY A 64 19.23 22.54 11.29
C GLY A 64 18.32 22.59 12.50
N THR A 65 17.95 23.78 13.01
CA THR A 65 17.11 23.95 14.19
C THR A 65 15.97 24.92 13.95
N ASN A 66 14.86 24.74 14.67
CA ASN A 66 13.71 25.66 14.70
C ASN A 66 13.52 26.23 16.11
N PHE A 67 12.82 27.33 16.24
CA PHE A 67 12.42 27.82 17.55
C PHE A 67 11.47 26.85 18.26
N CYS A 68 11.65 26.67 19.55
CA CYS A 68 10.74 25.90 20.37
C CYS A 68 9.36 26.56 20.35
N ASN A 69 8.34 25.82 19.96
CA ASN A 69 6.96 26.33 19.86
C ASN A 69 6.33 26.62 21.23
N GLU A 70 6.80 26.00 22.31
CA GLU A 70 6.29 26.22 23.68
C GLU A 70 6.80 27.54 24.28
N CYS A 71 8.10 27.74 24.27
CA CYS A 71 8.71 28.97 24.80
C CYS A 71 8.95 30.05 23.75
N LYS A 72 8.57 29.78 22.46
CA LYS A 72 8.76 30.72 21.33
C LYS A 72 10.20 31.22 21.19
N GLY A 73 11.17 30.35 21.41
CA GLY A 73 12.58 30.63 21.30
C GLY A 73 13.23 31.19 22.54
N LYS A 74 12.48 31.49 23.61
CA LYS A 74 13.00 32.12 24.83
C LYS A 74 13.83 31.19 25.70
N GLY A 75 13.67 29.88 25.63
CA GLY A 75 14.28 28.87 26.50
C GLY A 75 13.57 28.74 27.86
N TRP A 76 12.65 29.62 28.17
CA TRP A 76 11.92 29.64 29.45
C TRP A 76 10.42 29.91 29.25
N ILE A 77 9.64 29.48 30.20
CA ILE A 77 8.19 29.73 30.33
C ILE A 77 7.90 30.48 31.64
N ARG A 78 6.78 31.16 31.66
CA ARG A 78 6.32 31.85 32.90
C ARG A 78 6.01 30.82 33.96
N CYS A 79 6.50 31.04 35.18
CA CYS A 79 6.18 30.20 36.32
C CYS A 79 4.69 30.31 36.65
N LEU A 80 4.00 29.17 36.64
CA LEU A 80 2.56 29.12 36.92
C LEU A 80 2.24 29.30 38.43
N HIS A 81 3.18 28.97 39.32
CA HIS A 81 2.96 29.04 40.76
C HIS A 81 3.04 30.46 41.29
N CYS A 82 3.99 31.27 40.86
CA CYS A 82 4.09 32.68 41.25
C CYS A 82 3.60 33.64 40.16
N HIS A 83 2.97 33.12 39.11
CA HIS A 83 2.46 33.92 38.01
C HIS A 83 3.48 34.90 37.41
N GLY A 84 4.77 34.53 37.50
CA GLY A 84 5.87 35.32 36.92
C GLY A 84 6.48 36.34 37.90
N ASP A 85 6.00 36.46 39.13
CA ASP A 85 6.51 37.43 40.11
C ASP A 85 7.82 36.99 40.76
N GLY A 86 8.09 35.68 40.77
CA GLY A 86 9.31 35.11 41.36
C GLY A 86 9.26 34.95 42.90
N PHE A 87 8.18 35.39 43.51
CA PHE A 87 7.97 35.34 44.98
C PHE A 87 6.62 34.69 45.29
N THR A 88 6.50 34.09 46.47
CA THR A 88 5.24 33.52 46.94
C THR A 88 4.40 34.61 47.60
N ALA A 89 3.07 34.57 47.36
CA ALA A 89 2.13 35.56 47.87
C ALA A 89 1.72 35.31 49.35
N ASP A 90 2.00 34.12 49.89
CA ASP A 90 1.41 33.63 51.14
C ASP A 90 2.24 33.88 52.41
N SER A 91 3.37 34.58 52.34
CA SER A 91 4.18 34.84 53.50
C SER A 91 4.30 36.35 53.84
N GLU A 92 4.22 36.66 55.07
CA GLU A 92 4.46 38.00 55.62
C GLU A 92 5.87 38.55 55.26
N TYR A 93 6.74 37.61 54.83
CA TYR A 93 8.06 37.87 54.27
C TYR A 93 8.08 37.41 52.78
N ARG A 94 8.58 38.28 51.95
CA ARG A 94 8.69 38.07 50.50
C ARG A 94 9.71 36.97 50.19
N GLU A 95 9.27 35.69 50.22
CA GLU A 95 10.12 34.54 49.96
C GLU A 95 10.18 34.23 48.45
N ARG A 96 11.35 33.75 48.02
CA ARG A 96 11.55 33.32 46.63
C ARG A 96 10.69 32.09 46.30
N CYS A 97 10.00 32.13 45.19
CA CYS A 97 9.20 31.01 44.72
C CYS A 97 10.05 29.74 44.56
N PHE A 98 9.68 28.72 45.32
CA PHE A 98 10.39 27.44 45.35
C PHE A 98 10.49 26.81 43.94
N TYR A 99 9.44 26.92 43.12
CA TYR A 99 9.34 26.27 41.83
C TYR A 99 10.22 26.87 40.72
N CYS A 100 10.51 28.16 40.78
CA CYS A 100 11.34 28.81 39.76
C CYS A 100 12.69 29.33 40.30
N ARG A 101 13.00 29.11 41.58
CA ARG A 101 14.26 29.58 42.17
C ARG A 101 15.53 28.99 41.57
N ALA A 102 15.40 27.75 41.01
CA ALA A 102 16.51 27.01 40.39
C ALA A 102 16.62 27.23 38.87
N SER A 103 15.77 28.09 38.31
CA SER A 103 15.81 28.36 36.85
C SER A 103 17.02 29.25 36.51
N ASN A 104 17.69 28.90 35.40
CA ASN A 104 18.80 29.68 34.84
C ASN A 104 18.35 31.05 34.27
N HIS A 105 17.06 31.26 34.13
CA HIS A 105 16.47 32.46 33.49
C HIS A 105 15.96 33.53 34.48
N GLY A 106 16.27 33.37 35.76
CA GLY A 106 15.92 34.33 36.79
C GLY A 106 14.52 34.14 37.40
N TYR A 107 14.11 35.08 38.24
CA TYR A 107 12.88 34.97 39.03
C TYR A 107 11.62 34.99 38.15
N GLY A 108 10.62 34.21 38.54
CA GLY A 108 9.34 34.15 37.87
C GLY A 108 9.34 33.35 36.58
N ARG A 109 10.46 32.75 36.20
CA ARG A 109 10.66 31.99 35.00
C ARG A 109 11.07 30.56 35.32
N MET A 110 10.60 29.61 34.53
CA MET A 110 10.97 28.20 34.60
C MET A 110 11.66 27.80 33.30
N ASP A 111 12.66 26.96 33.39
CA ASP A 111 13.31 26.40 32.20
C ASP A 111 12.27 25.65 31.34
N CYS A 112 12.31 25.86 30.06
CA CYS A 112 11.41 25.14 29.15
C CYS A 112 11.86 23.69 29.04
N ASN A 113 11.08 22.76 29.55
CA ASN A 113 11.40 21.35 29.55
C ASN A 113 11.48 20.77 28.12
N LYS A 114 10.65 21.28 27.20
CA LYS A 114 10.58 20.80 25.84
C LYS A 114 11.89 20.99 25.04
N CYS A 115 12.51 22.13 25.20
CA CYS A 115 13.78 22.45 24.54
C CYS A 115 14.98 22.41 25.52
N ARG A 116 14.78 21.97 26.78
CA ARG A 116 15.82 21.94 27.81
C ARG A 116 16.51 23.30 27.97
N ALA A 117 15.72 24.35 28.09
CA ALA A 117 16.16 25.75 28.25
C ALA A 117 16.94 26.34 27.05
N THR A 118 17.12 25.63 25.93
CA THR A 118 17.88 26.11 24.76
C THR A 118 17.12 27.10 23.89
N GLY A 119 15.78 27.11 23.99
CA GLY A 119 14.92 27.88 23.07
C GLY A 119 14.81 27.29 21.67
N LYS A 120 15.61 26.28 21.34
CA LYS A 120 15.68 25.68 19.99
C LYS A 120 15.34 24.20 20.06
N MET A 121 14.82 23.70 18.95
CA MET A 121 14.54 22.28 18.74
C MET A 121 15.09 21.86 17.40
N GLY A 122 15.53 20.63 17.29
CA GLY A 122 16.00 20.08 16.03
C GLY A 122 14.94 20.15 14.96
N CYS A 123 15.34 20.38 13.75
CA CYS A 123 14.44 20.38 12.59
C CYS A 123 14.12 18.94 12.19
N PRO A 124 12.86 18.48 12.28
CA PRO A 124 12.51 17.12 11.94
C PRO A 124 12.57 16.84 10.42
N GLN A 125 12.56 17.88 9.58
CA GLN A 125 12.59 17.71 8.14
C GLN A 125 13.97 17.34 7.61
N CYS A 126 15.04 17.85 8.21
CA CYS A 126 16.42 17.60 7.81
C CYS A 126 17.22 16.87 8.90
N GLU A 127 16.55 16.34 9.93
CA GLU A 127 17.19 15.64 11.03
C GLU A 127 18.40 16.39 11.62
N ASN A 128 18.28 17.70 11.76
CA ASN A 128 19.28 18.65 12.26
C ASN A 128 20.46 18.96 11.32
N SER A 129 20.54 18.35 10.15
CA SER A 129 21.63 18.60 9.19
C SER A 129 21.57 19.97 8.53
N GLY A 130 20.40 20.59 8.48
CA GLY A 130 20.16 21.82 7.71
C GLY A 130 19.99 21.58 6.21
N LEU A 131 20.28 20.39 5.72
CA LEU A 131 20.28 20.06 4.30
C LEU A 131 19.23 19.00 3.98
N ILE A 132 18.68 19.05 2.79
CA ILE A 132 17.77 18.05 2.23
C ILE A 132 18.22 17.67 0.83
N ILE A 133 18.06 16.40 0.50
CA ILE A 133 18.18 15.93 -0.87
C ILE A 133 16.81 15.98 -1.54
N CYS A 134 16.77 16.51 -2.75
CA CYS A 134 15.57 16.58 -3.57
C CYS A 134 15.82 15.78 -4.84
N TYR A 135 14.91 14.89 -5.19
CA TYR A 135 14.99 14.11 -6.42
C TYR A 135 13.61 13.82 -6.98
N ILE A 136 13.57 13.42 -8.25
CA ILE A 136 12.34 12.98 -8.89
C ILE A 136 12.21 11.46 -8.68
N GLN A 137 11.06 11.05 -8.21
CA GLN A 137 10.67 9.66 -8.04
C GLN A 137 9.67 9.27 -9.11
N LEU A 138 9.92 8.15 -9.78
CA LEU A 138 9.00 7.50 -10.70
C LEU A 138 8.36 6.31 -10.00
N THR A 139 7.05 6.31 -9.89
CA THR A 139 6.26 5.17 -9.45
C THR A 139 5.63 4.48 -10.65
N VAL A 140 5.98 3.23 -10.86
CA VAL A 140 5.43 2.39 -11.92
C VAL A 140 4.50 1.36 -11.29
N THR A 141 3.24 1.36 -11.73
CA THR A 141 2.21 0.44 -11.24
C THR A 141 1.75 -0.46 -12.36
N TRP A 142 1.86 -1.76 -12.16
CA TRP A 142 1.26 -2.78 -13.00
C TRP A 142 0.01 -3.33 -12.32
N LYS A 143 -1.06 -3.48 -13.09
CA LYS A 143 -2.33 -4.04 -12.61
C LYS A 143 -2.77 -5.20 -13.49
N VAL A 144 -3.30 -6.23 -12.85
CA VAL A 144 -3.90 -7.37 -13.52
C VAL A 144 -5.41 -7.18 -13.60
N ASN A 145 -5.90 -7.10 -14.82
CA ASN A 145 -7.33 -7.00 -15.07
C ASN A 145 -7.82 -8.35 -15.56
N SER A 146 -8.65 -9.03 -14.78
CA SER A 146 -9.20 -10.34 -15.10
C SER A 146 -10.72 -10.30 -15.27
N SER A 147 -11.23 -11.17 -16.14
CA SER A 147 -12.66 -11.43 -16.27
C SER A 147 -12.86 -12.92 -16.48
N GLU A 148 -13.93 -13.46 -15.94
CA GLU A 148 -14.26 -14.86 -16.00
C GLU A 148 -15.66 -15.09 -16.60
N PHE A 149 -15.83 -16.17 -17.30
CA PHE A 149 -17.12 -16.72 -17.72
C PHE A 149 -17.16 -18.20 -17.35
N ILE A 150 -18.23 -18.64 -16.70
CA ILE A 150 -18.44 -20.03 -16.28
C ILE A 150 -19.65 -20.59 -17.01
N LEU A 151 -19.42 -21.63 -17.78
CA LEU A 151 -20.48 -22.46 -18.36
C LEU A 151 -20.78 -23.60 -17.39
N GLU A 152 -21.90 -23.47 -16.70
CA GLU A 152 -22.33 -24.41 -15.69
C GLU A 152 -23.54 -25.20 -16.24
N ARG A 153 -23.52 -26.55 -16.08
CA ARG A 153 -24.56 -27.47 -16.58
C ARG A 153 -25.07 -28.46 -15.51
N THR A 154 -24.52 -28.40 -14.31
CA THR A 154 -24.76 -29.42 -13.28
C THR A 154 -25.70 -28.96 -12.15
N GLY A 155 -25.99 -27.66 -12.07
CA GLY A 155 -26.72 -27.07 -10.96
C GLY A 155 -25.83 -26.66 -9.78
N LEU A 156 -24.53 -26.93 -9.83
CA LEU A 156 -23.60 -26.47 -8.79
C LEU A 156 -23.43 -24.95 -8.86
N PRO A 157 -23.46 -24.19 -7.74
CA PRO A 157 -23.26 -22.76 -7.73
C PRO A 157 -21.95 -22.35 -8.40
N ARG A 158 -22.02 -21.41 -9.36
CA ARG A 158 -20.85 -20.94 -10.13
C ARG A 158 -19.69 -20.46 -9.28
N LYS A 159 -19.98 -19.86 -8.12
CA LYS A 159 -18.96 -19.43 -7.17
C LYS A 159 -18.07 -20.60 -6.70
N LEU A 160 -18.64 -21.74 -6.42
CA LEU A 160 -17.90 -22.94 -6.00
C LEU A 160 -16.98 -23.46 -7.12
N ILE A 161 -17.43 -23.36 -8.38
CA ILE A 161 -16.63 -23.74 -9.54
C ILE A 161 -15.43 -22.78 -9.72
N SER A 162 -15.61 -21.49 -9.46
CA SER A 162 -14.50 -20.51 -9.56
C SER A 162 -13.40 -20.71 -8.51
N GLU A 163 -13.76 -21.24 -7.35
CA GLU A 163 -12.87 -21.41 -6.18
C GLU A 163 -12.04 -22.71 -6.18
N VAL A 164 -12.18 -23.56 -7.20
CA VAL A 164 -11.46 -24.84 -7.29
C VAL A 164 -10.59 -24.92 -8.53
N SER A 165 -9.65 -25.84 -8.52
CA SER A 165 -8.80 -26.13 -9.67
C SER A 165 -9.53 -27.00 -10.71
N GLY A 166 -9.12 -26.85 -11.96
CA GLY A 166 -9.58 -27.65 -13.07
C GLY A 166 -8.44 -27.92 -14.05
N GLU A 167 -8.64 -28.85 -14.95
CA GLU A 167 -7.71 -29.15 -16.03
C GLU A 167 -7.72 -28.02 -17.07
N ILE A 168 -6.52 -27.51 -17.42
CA ILE A 168 -6.37 -26.47 -18.43
C ILE A 168 -6.38 -27.12 -19.81
N VAL A 169 -7.45 -26.91 -20.55
CA VAL A 169 -7.63 -27.46 -21.91
C VAL A 169 -7.28 -26.48 -23.03
N PHE A 170 -7.18 -25.21 -22.71
CA PHE A 170 -6.72 -24.16 -23.59
C PHE A 170 -5.95 -23.09 -22.83
N ASN A 171 -4.79 -22.68 -23.36
CA ASN A 171 -3.99 -21.61 -22.80
C ASN A 171 -3.23 -20.88 -23.90
N GLU A 172 -3.52 -19.62 -24.06
CA GLU A 172 -2.83 -18.72 -24.99
C GLU A 172 -2.33 -17.50 -24.21
N GLN A 173 -1.08 -17.13 -24.45
CA GLN A 173 -0.45 -15.95 -23.85
C GLN A 173 0.37 -15.23 -24.90
N ASN A 174 0.09 -13.93 -25.08
CA ASN A 174 0.79 -13.10 -26.05
C ASN A 174 0.68 -11.62 -25.65
N SER A 175 1.38 -10.73 -26.37
CA SER A 175 1.18 -9.27 -26.24
C SER A 175 -0.27 -8.87 -26.53
N ILE A 176 -0.88 -9.50 -27.52
CA ILE A 176 -2.31 -9.38 -27.86
C ILE A 176 -2.84 -10.77 -28.13
N VAL A 177 -3.96 -11.13 -27.50
CA VAL A 177 -4.67 -12.39 -27.76
C VAL A 177 -5.95 -12.12 -28.56
N GLY A 178 -6.22 -12.97 -29.55
CA GLY A 178 -7.44 -12.94 -30.34
C GLY A 178 -8.58 -13.71 -29.67
N PRO A 179 -9.83 -13.55 -30.15
CA PRO A 179 -10.92 -14.43 -29.75
C PRO A 179 -10.64 -15.88 -30.15
N ILE A 180 -11.02 -16.82 -29.31
CA ILE A 180 -10.95 -18.26 -29.66
C ILE A 180 -11.92 -18.53 -30.82
N SER A 181 -11.42 -19.13 -31.88
CA SER A 181 -12.22 -19.44 -33.05
C SER A 181 -12.57 -20.93 -33.17
N ASP A 182 -11.68 -21.79 -32.69
CA ASP A 182 -11.82 -23.24 -32.80
C ASP A 182 -11.88 -23.89 -31.41
N PHE A 183 -13.10 -24.03 -30.91
CA PHE A 183 -13.37 -24.71 -29.64
C PHE A 183 -14.74 -25.44 -29.76
N PRO A 184 -14.86 -26.69 -29.29
CA PRO A 184 -16.06 -27.51 -29.46
C PRO A 184 -17.35 -26.89 -28.89
N GLU A 185 -17.21 -26.03 -27.92
CA GLU A 185 -18.33 -25.41 -27.22
C GLU A 185 -18.53 -23.94 -27.67
N GLU A 186 -19.57 -23.73 -28.48
CA GLU A 186 -19.88 -22.41 -29.06
C GLU A 186 -20.10 -21.31 -27.97
N ALA A 187 -20.66 -21.67 -26.84
CA ALA A 187 -20.86 -20.74 -25.74
C ALA A 187 -19.52 -20.16 -25.20
N MET A 188 -18.44 -20.95 -25.23
CA MET A 188 -17.10 -20.52 -24.86
C MET A 188 -16.49 -19.59 -25.89
N VAL A 189 -16.67 -19.88 -27.19
CA VAL A 189 -16.25 -19.02 -28.30
C VAL A 189 -16.92 -17.63 -28.18
N ASN A 190 -18.24 -17.63 -28.01
CA ASN A 190 -19.00 -16.40 -27.81
C ASN A 190 -18.58 -15.61 -26.56
N ALA A 191 -18.30 -16.31 -25.46
CA ALA A 191 -17.79 -15.70 -24.24
C ALA A 191 -16.41 -15.08 -24.44
N SER A 192 -15.47 -15.78 -25.10
CA SER A 192 -14.15 -15.26 -25.45
C SER A 192 -14.24 -13.96 -26.25
N ASN A 193 -15.04 -13.95 -27.33
CA ASN A 193 -15.29 -12.76 -28.13
C ASN A 193 -15.79 -11.57 -27.31
N ARG A 194 -16.77 -11.82 -26.44
CA ARG A 194 -17.36 -10.78 -25.59
C ARG A 194 -16.35 -10.24 -24.58
N LEU A 195 -15.58 -11.11 -23.92
CA LEU A 195 -14.62 -10.73 -22.90
C LEU A 195 -13.45 -9.95 -23.51
N ILE A 196 -12.91 -10.36 -24.64
CA ILE A 196 -11.83 -9.64 -25.33
C ILE A 196 -12.30 -8.25 -25.78
N LYS A 197 -13.46 -8.16 -26.42
CA LYS A 197 -14.03 -6.85 -26.81
C LYS A 197 -14.28 -5.94 -25.61
N LYS A 198 -14.72 -6.51 -24.47
CA LYS A 198 -14.89 -5.77 -23.21
C LYS A 198 -13.55 -5.23 -22.70
N HIS A 199 -12.50 -6.06 -22.65
CA HIS A 199 -11.18 -5.64 -22.20
C HIS A 199 -10.58 -4.56 -23.10
N HIS A 200 -10.63 -4.72 -24.42
CA HIS A 200 -10.15 -3.71 -25.36
C HIS A 200 -10.84 -2.35 -25.18
N ARG A 201 -12.14 -2.35 -24.86
CA ARG A 201 -12.88 -1.10 -24.61
C ARG A 201 -12.54 -0.46 -23.27
N LEU A 202 -12.45 -1.28 -22.20
CA LEU A 202 -12.22 -0.78 -20.85
C LEU A 202 -10.80 -0.27 -20.61
N TYR A 203 -9.82 -0.82 -21.32
CA TYR A 203 -8.41 -0.55 -21.12
C TYR A 203 -7.71 0.03 -22.36
N ALA A 204 -8.48 0.71 -23.22
CA ALA A 204 -7.97 1.27 -24.48
C ALA A 204 -6.93 2.38 -24.26
N ASP A 205 -6.94 3.04 -23.13
CA ASP A 205 -6.02 4.09 -22.71
C ASP A 205 -4.79 3.56 -21.95
N GLN A 206 -4.72 2.25 -21.72
CA GLN A 206 -3.64 1.62 -20.96
C GLN A 206 -2.65 0.92 -21.86
N TYR A 207 -1.38 0.93 -21.48
CA TYR A 207 -0.36 0.14 -22.14
C TYR A 207 -0.45 -1.31 -21.65
N ILE A 208 -0.83 -2.21 -22.55
CA ILE A 208 -0.96 -3.65 -22.27
C ILE A 208 0.40 -4.31 -22.52
N ILE A 209 0.97 -4.93 -21.51
CA ILE A 209 2.25 -5.63 -21.60
C ILE A 209 2.04 -7.06 -22.12
N CYS A 210 1.08 -7.77 -21.55
CA CYS A 210 0.79 -9.16 -21.88
C CYS A 210 -0.67 -9.48 -21.61
N GLN A 211 -1.26 -10.29 -22.49
CA GLN A 211 -2.60 -10.83 -22.34
C GLN A 211 -2.54 -12.36 -22.27
N ARG A 212 -3.46 -12.95 -21.52
CA ARG A 212 -3.61 -14.39 -21.43
C ARG A 212 -5.08 -14.77 -21.37
N GLN A 213 -5.47 -15.78 -22.13
CA GLN A 213 -6.76 -16.45 -21.98
C GLN A 213 -6.56 -17.93 -21.74
N ARG A 214 -7.39 -18.49 -20.86
CA ARG A 214 -7.36 -19.91 -20.50
C ARG A 214 -8.76 -20.45 -20.38
N ILE A 215 -8.96 -21.68 -20.84
CA ILE A 215 -10.15 -22.46 -20.53
C ILE A 215 -9.71 -23.61 -19.64
N ARG A 216 -10.44 -23.79 -18.55
CA ARG A 216 -10.26 -24.93 -17.64
C ARG A 216 -11.56 -25.70 -17.51
N VAL A 217 -11.47 -27.00 -17.44
CA VAL A 217 -12.57 -27.91 -17.17
C VAL A 217 -12.51 -28.35 -15.72
N VAL A 218 -13.56 -28.09 -14.99
CA VAL A 218 -13.70 -28.50 -13.59
C VAL A 218 -14.55 -29.77 -13.54
N PRO A 219 -14.02 -30.90 -13.04
CA PRO A 219 -14.81 -32.12 -12.88
C PRO A 219 -15.86 -31.90 -11.79
N VAL A 220 -17.11 -32.29 -12.09
CA VAL A 220 -18.23 -32.24 -11.14
C VAL A 220 -18.97 -33.56 -11.23
N ALA A 221 -19.11 -34.24 -10.09
CA ALA A 221 -19.90 -35.45 -9.93
C ALA A 221 -21.10 -35.16 -9.03
N LEU A 222 -22.29 -35.45 -9.52
CA LEU A 222 -23.51 -35.45 -8.72
C LEU A 222 -23.71 -36.85 -8.13
N ILE A 223 -23.69 -36.94 -6.83
CA ILE A 223 -23.87 -38.19 -6.08
C ILE A 223 -25.28 -38.20 -5.51
N LYS A 224 -26.04 -39.22 -5.85
CA LYS A 224 -27.39 -39.48 -5.24
C LYS A 224 -27.27 -40.56 -4.17
N TYR A 225 -27.96 -40.37 -3.07
CA TYR A 225 -27.97 -41.31 -1.95
C TYR A 225 -29.38 -41.45 -1.38
N THR A 226 -29.66 -42.62 -0.80
CA THR A 226 -30.87 -42.84 -0.01
C THR A 226 -30.49 -43.15 1.44
N TRP A 227 -31.01 -42.39 2.37
CA TRP A 227 -30.74 -42.58 3.80
C TRP A 227 -32.04 -42.57 4.63
N LYS A 228 -32.31 -43.62 5.35
CA LYS A 228 -33.53 -43.80 6.14
C LYS A 228 -34.83 -43.56 5.34
N GLY A 229 -34.84 -43.95 4.06
CA GLY A 229 -36.00 -43.78 3.20
C GLY A 229 -36.13 -42.35 2.58
N HIS A 230 -35.20 -41.48 2.83
CA HIS A 230 -35.11 -40.15 2.20
C HIS A 230 -34.00 -40.12 1.15
N ASP A 231 -34.37 -39.68 -0.03
CA ASP A 231 -33.40 -39.48 -1.14
C ASP A 231 -32.78 -38.11 -1.00
N GLY A 232 -31.47 -38.03 -1.20
CA GLY A 232 -30.71 -36.80 -1.21
C GLY A 232 -29.64 -36.80 -2.28
N GLU A 233 -29.04 -35.64 -2.51
CA GLU A 233 -27.95 -35.49 -3.47
C GLU A 233 -26.90 -34.51 -2.94
N PHE A 234 -25.67 -34.73 -3.37
CA PHE A 234 -24.56 -33.80 -3.11
C PHE A 234 -23.59 -33.80 -4.27
N PHE A 235 -22.80 -32.73 -4.35
CA PHE A 235 -21.79 -32.57 -5.40
C PHE A 235 -20.39 -32.83 -4.85
N VAL A 236 -19.57 -33.52 -5.66
CA VAL A 236 -18.12 -33.60 -5.49
C VAL A 236 -17.49 -32.91 -6.68
N TYR A 237 -16.67 -31.92 -6.45
CA TYR A 237 -16.20 -31.03 -7.51
C TYR A 237 -14.75 -30.58 -7.32
N GLY A 238 -14.11 -30.19 -8.44
CA GLY A 238 -12.72 -29.80 -8.47
C GLY A 238 -11.74 -30.97 -8.43
N ILE A 239 -10.49 -30.69 -8.73
CA ILE A 239 -9.39 -31.66 -8.59
C ILE A 239 -9.18 -31.98 -7.11
N GLU A 240 -9.46 -31.03 -6.22
CA GLU A 240 -9.38 -31.15 -4.78
C GLU A 240 -10.49 -32.02 -4.16
N LYS A 241 -11.46 -32.45 -4.97
CA LYS A 241 -12.61 -33.28 -4.55
C LYS A 241 -13.39 -32.65 -3.39
N LYS A 242 -13.66 -31.35 -3.45
CA LYS A 242 -14.51 -30.67 -2.48
C LYS A 242 -15.93 -31.17 -2.55
N VAL A 243 -16.62 -31.17 -1.40
CA VAL A 243 -18.02 -31.63 -1.27
C VAL A 243 -18.92 -30.44 -1.01
N HIS A 244 -20.04 -30.38 -1.71
CA HIS A 244 -21.13 -29.46 -1.46
C HIS A 244 -22.43 -30.22 -1.22
N ALA A 245 -22.86 -30.27 0.03
CA ALA A 245 -24.04 -31.03 0.48
C ALA A 245 -24.91 -30.14 1.39
N PRO A 246 -25.61 -29.13 0.83
CA PRO A 246 -26.39 -28.18 1.63
C PRO A 246 -27.49 -28.84 2.46
N ASP A 247 -28.10 -29.90 1.94
CA ASP A 247 -29.25 -30.57 2.52
C ASP A 247 -28.89 -31.89 3.21
N TYR A 248 -27.62 -32.09 3.61
CA TYR A 248 -27.20 -33.32 4.25
C TYR A 248 -27.85 -33.46 5.65
N PRO A 249 -28.63 -34.53 5.92
CA PRO A 249 -29.50 -34.62 7.10
C PRO A 249 -28.76 -34.85 8.41
N GLN A 250 -27.47 -35.15 8.39
CA GLN A 250 -26.69 -35.42 9.59
C GLN A 250 -25.82 -34.21 9.96
N THR A 251 -26.35 -33.38 10.81
CA THR A 251 -25.52 -32.44 11.59
C THR A 251 -24.98 -33.20 12.80
N CYS A 252 -23.76 -33.66 12.73
CA CYS A 252 -23.10 -34.29 13.87
C CYS A 252 -22.79 -33.21 14.91
N CYS A 253 -23.27 -33.43 16.14
CA CYS A 253 -22.82 -32.82 17.39
C CYS A 253 -22.31 -31.37 17.27
N TRP A 254 -23.20 -30.38 17.53
CA TRP A 254 -22.78 -28.99 17.85
C TRP A 254 -21.83 -28.35 16.83
N GLY A 255 -22.11 -28.47 15.54
CA GLY A 255 -21.40 -27.67 14.51
C GLY A 255 -20.12 -28.28 13.94
N CYS A 256 -19.85 -29.57 14.12
CA CYS A 256 -18.81 -30.26 13.36
C CYS A 256 -19.22 -30.36 11.89
N ILE A 257 -18.66 -29.56 11.02
CA ILE A 257 -18.74 -29.74 9.57
C ILE A 257 -17.71 -30.81 9.23
N ILE A 258 -18.16 -31.93 8.67
CA ILE A 258 -17.24 -32.87 8.00
C ILE A 258 -16.81 -32.17 6.70
N ILE A 259 -15.56 -31.77 6.66
CA ILE A 259 -14.90 -31.19 5.49
C ILE A 259 -14.38 -32.33 4.61
#